data_6236b1f1ee9298777f8858962704aad8
#
_entry.id   6236b1f1ee9298777f8858962704aad8
#
_cell.length_a   1.000
_cell.length_b   1.000
_cell.length_c   1.000
_cell.angle_alpha   90.00
_cell.angle_beta   90.00
_cell.angle_gamma   90.00
#
_symmetry.space_group_name_H-M   'P 1'
#
loop_
_entity.id
_entity.type
_entity.pdbx_description
1 polymer ?
#
loop_
_entity_poly.entity_id
_entity_poly.type
_entity_poly.pdbx_seq_one_letter_code
_entity_poly.pdbx_strand_id
1 'polypeptide(L)'
;MPNQTDAVFREIRALLEAHNPNGIEISEETDLSADLNIDSVAAMDLLMNLEDKFEIDIPLNMVGELRSVRDLAEVVRAQLKDD
;
A
#
# COMPACT_ATOMS: atom_id res chain seq x y z
N MET A 1 -5.15 15.48 -15.16
CA MET A 1 -4.08 14.71 -15.76
C MET A 1 -3.56 13.67 -14.79
N PRO A 2 -3.70 12.41 -15.13
CA PRO A 2 -3.21 11.36 -14.23
C PRO A 2 -1.69 11.40 -14.17
N ASN A 3 -1.17 11.07 -13.03
CA ASN A 3 0.27 10.99 -12.84
C ASN A 3 0.58 9.68 -12.14
N GLN A 4 1.86 9.44 -11.88
CA GLN A 4 2.25 8.18 -11.26
C GLN A 4 1.63 8.03 -9.88
N THR A 5 1.40 9.13 -9.20
CA THR A 5 0.79 9.09 -7.88
C THR A 5 -0.60 8.48 -7.95
N ASP A 6 -1.39 8.90 -8.93
CA ASP A 6 -2.74 8.39 -9.08
C ASP A 6 -2.72 6.89 -9.44
N ALA A 7 -1.80 6.50 -10.30
CA ALA A 7 -1.70 5.10 -10.70
C ALA A 7 -1.28 4.24 -9.52
N VAL A 8 -0.32 4.71 -8.75
CA VAL A 8 0.16 3.98 -7.58
C VAL A 8 -0.97 3.82 -6.57
N PHE A 9 -1.66 4.90 -6.25
CA PHE A 9 -2.75 4.83 -5.30
C PHE A 9 -3.84 3.88 -5.77
N ARG A 10 -4.17 3.93 -7.05
CA ARG A 10 -5.22 3.08 -7.59
C ARG A 10 -4.88 1.60 -7.46
N GLU A 11 -3.63 1.25 -7.73
CA GLU A 11 -3.21 -0.14 -7.62
C GLU A 11 -3.19 -0.59 -6.17
N ILE A 12 -2.73 0.26 -5.28
CA ILE A 12 -2.71 -0.06 -3.86
C ILE A 12 -4.14 -0.26 -3.37
N ARG A 13 -5.03 0.63 -3.76
CA ARG A 13 -6.43 0.51 -3.36
C ARG A 13 -7.03 -0.79 -3.84
N ALA A 14 -6.73 -1.18 -5.07
CA ALA A 14 -7.25 -2.42 -5.61
C ALA A 14 -6.80 -3.62 -4.79
N LEU A 15 -5.54 -3.61 -4.36
CA LEU A 15 -5.03 -4.69 -3.53
C LEU A 15 -5.66 -4.67 -2.15
N LEU A 16 -5.92 -3.48 -1.63
CA LEU A 16 -6.50 -3.36 -0.30
C LEU A 16 -7.97 -3.77 -0.25
N GLU A 17 -8.64 -3.77 -1.39
CA GLU A 17 -10.04 -4.20 -1.41
C GLU A 17 -10.20 -5.63 -0.90
N ALA A 18 -9.18 -6.46 -1.09
CA ALA A 18 -9.21 -7.82 -0.58
C ALA A 18 -9.19 -7.86 0.95
N HIS A 19 -8.78 -6.77 1.57
CA HIS A 19 -8.71 -6.66 3.02
C HIS A 19 -9.75 -5.68 3.56
N ASN A 20 -10.82 -5.47 2.81
CA ASN A 20 -11.83 -4.46 3.16
C ASN A 20 -13.21 -5.11 3.28
N PRO A 21 -13.39 -5.96 4.28
CA PRO A 21 -14.67 -6.69 4.41
C PRO A 21 -15.86 -5.78 4.71
N ASN A 22 -15.61 -4.62 5.32
CA ASN A 22 -16.69 -3.70 5.66
C ASN A 22 -17.00 -2.72 4.53
N GLY A 23 -16.25 -2.76 3.45
CA GLY A 23 -16.53 -1.89 2.31
C GLY A 23 -16.35 -0.42 2.60
N ILE A 24 -15.43 -0.07 3.48
CA ILE A 24 -15.19 1.34 3.77
C ILE A 24 -14.51 2.00 2.58
N GLU A 25 -14.60 3.32 2.53
CA GLU A 25 -13.95 4.07 1.47
C GLU A 25 -12.46 4.18 1.78
N ILE A 26 -11.64 3.71 0.86
CA ILE A 26 -10.19 3.72 1.05
C ILE A 26 -9.62 5.00 0.47
N SER A 27 -8.94 5.76 1.32
CA SER A 27 -8.28 7.00 0.91
C SER A 27 -6.82 6.94 1.38
N GLU A 28 -6.07 7.99 1.05
CA GLU A 28 -4.68 8.05 1.49
C GLU A 28 -4.56 8.11 3.01
N GLU A 29 -5.60 8.58 3.67
CA GLU A 29 -5.57 8.71 5.13
C GLU A 29 -6.11 7.47 5.83
N THR A 30 -6.56 6.49 5.08
CA THR A 30 -7.06 5.26 5.68
C THR A 30 -5.94 4.56 6.46
N ASP A 31 -6.26 4.20 7.69
CA ASP A 31 -5.31 3.52 8.56
C ASP A 31 -5.35 2.03 8.28
N LEU A 32 -4.20 1.45 8.01
CA LEU A 32 -4.14 0.05 7.63
C LEU A 32 -4.58 -0.86 8.77
N SER A 33 -4.19 -0.52 9.99
CA SER A 33 -4.50 -1.34 11.14
C SER A 33 -5.88 -1.02 11.71
N ALA A 34 -6.12 0.26 11.97
CA ALA A 34 -7.36 0.68 12.64
C ALA A 34 -8.58 0.57 11.74
N ASP A 35 -8.42 0.91 10.47
CA ASP A 35 -9.55 0.94 9.55
C ASP A 35 -9.74 -0.36 8.80
N LEU A 36 -8.66 -1.01 8.42
CA LEU A 36 -8.72 -2.23 7.61
C LEU A 36 -8.33 -3.49 8.37
N ASN A 37 -7.90 -3.34 9.62
CA ASN A 37 -7.53 -4.49 10.45
C ASN A 37 -6.40 -5.32 9.86
N ILE A 38 -5.49 -4.67 9.17
CA ILE A 38 -4.37 -5.36 8.56
C ILE A 38 -3.28 -5.53 9.61
N ASP A 39 -3.00 -6.76 10.00
CA ASP A 39 -1.94 -7.03 10.96
C ASP A 39 -0.60 -7.22 10.22
N SER A 40 0.44 -7.59 10.97
CA SER A 40 1.77 -7.70 10.40
C SER A 40 1.83 -8.74 9.28
N VAL A 41 1.12 -9.86 9.46
CA VAL A 41 1.15 -10.92 8.46
C VAL A 41 0.47 -10.45 7.18
N ALA A 42 -0.70 -9.82 7.33
CA ALA A 42 -1.42 -9.32 6.17
C ALA A 42 -0.64 -8.20 5.49
N ALA A 43 0.04 -7.37 6.29
CA ALA A 43 0.85 -6.29 5.73
C ALA A 43 2.00 -6.84 4.90
N MET A 44 2.64 -7.89 5.38
CA MET A 44 3.73 -8.50 4.63
C MET A 44 3.25 -9.09 3.32
N ASP A 45 2.09 -9.74 3.35
CA ASP A 45 1.51 -10.29 2.14
C ASP A 45 1.18 -9.17 1.15
N LEU A 46 0.63 -8.08 1.67
CA LEU A 46 0.33 -6.92 0.84
C LEU A 46 1.58 -6.35 0.19
N LEU A 47 2.66 -6.23 0.97
CA LEU A 47 3.91 -5.72 0.43
C LEU A 47 4.48 -6.63 -0.65
N MET A 48 4.36 -7.94 -0.47
CA MET A 48 4.84 -8.88 -1.47
C MET A 48 4.05 -8.71 -2.78
N ASN A 49 2.76 -8.48 -2.67
CA ASN A 49 1.94 -8.24 -3.85
C ASN A 49 2.35 -6.94 -4.53
N LEU A 50 2.66 -5.92 -3.76
CA LEU A 50 3.09 -4.64 -4.32
C LEU A 50 4.45 -4.78 -5.01
N GLU A 51 5.35 -5.53 -4.39
CA GLU A 51 6.66 -5.74 -4.98
C GLU A 51 6.54 -6.43 -6.33
N ASP A 52 5.66 -7.43 -6.39
CA ASP A 52 5.46 -8.17 -7.62
C ASP A 52 4.79 -7.30 -8.68
N LYS A 53 3.81 -6.53 -8.24
CA LYS A 53 3.03 -5.71 -9.18
C LYS A 53 3.86 -4.60 -9.79
N PHE A 54 4.66 -3.92 -8.98
CA PHE A 54 5.45 -2.79 -9.44
C PHE A 54 6.90 -3.16 -9.72
N GLU A 55 7.27 -4.41 -9.46
CA GLU A 55 8.65 -4.88 -9.67
C GLU A 55 9.64 -4.03 -8.87
N ILE A 56 9.31 -3.83 -7.60
CA ILE A 56 10.15 -3.05 -6.69
C ILE A 56 10.53 -3.91 -5.52
N ASP A 57 11.43 -3.39 -4.69
CA ASP A 57 11.91 -4.11 -3.52
C ASP A 57 11.68 -3.26 -2.28
N ILE A 58 10.82 -3.73 -1.40
CA ILE A 58 10.49 -3.01 -0.17
C ILE A 58 11.10 -3.76 1.02
N PRO A 59 12.00 -3.11 1.77
CA PRO A 59 12.61 -3.77 2.93
C PRO A 59 11.58 -4.14 3.98
N LEU A 60 11.74 -5.33 4.54
CA LEU A 60 10.80 -5.81 5.55
C LEU A 60 10.78 -4.94 6.79
N ASN A 61 11.90 -4.30 7.11
CA ASN A 61 11.96 -3.47 8.31
C ASN A 61 11.07 -2.23 8.18
N MET A 62 10.59 -1.92 6.98
CA MET A 62 9.69 -0.80 6.81
C MET A 62 8.26 -1.13 7.17
N VAL A 63 7.95 -2.42 7.32
CA VAL A 63 6.57 -2.83 7.62
C VAL A 63 6.05 -2.13 8.87
N GLY A 64 6.88 -2.03 9.90
CA GLY A 64 6.47 -1.41 11.15
C GLY A 64 6.24 0.08 11.06
N GLU A 65 6.69 0.71 9.98
CA GLU A 65 6.53 2.14 9.80
C GLU A 65 5.35 2.50 8.89
N LEU A 66 4.73 1.49 8.30
CA LEU A 66 3.63 1.72 7.37
C LEU A 66 2.31 1.72 8.14
N ARG A 67 1.71 2.88 8.29
CA ARG A 67 0.49 3.03 9.06
C ARG A 67 -0.72 3.34 8.21
N SER A 68 -0.54 4.10 7.15
CA SER A 68 -1.65 4.53 6.32
C SER A 68 -1.40 4.15 4.88
N VAL A 69 -2.46 4.30 4.08
CA VAL A 69 -2.34 4.05 2.64
C VAL A 69 -1.31 5.01 2.04
N ARG A 70 -1.26 6.25 2.56
CA ARG A 70 -0.27 7.21 2.07
C ARG A 70 1.15 6.68 2.25
N ASP A 71 1.43 6.06 3.40
CA ASP A 71 2.76 5.52 3.65
C ASP A 71 3.12 4.49 2.59
N LEU A 72 2.19 3.61 2.28
CA LEU A 72 2.42 2.62 1.24
C LEU A 72 2.70 3.28 -0.10
N ALA A 73 1.89 4.28 -0.44
CA ALA A 73 2.04 4.95 -1.73
C ALA A 73 3.39 5.64 -1.82
N GLU A 74 3.83 6.26 -0.72
CA GLU A 74 5.10 6.96 -0.73
C GLU A 74 6.28 6.02 -0.90
N VAL A 75 6.21 4.85 -0.26
CA VAL A 75 7.27 3.87 -0.41
C VAL A 75 7.35 3.38 -1.85
N VAL A 76 6.20 3.09 -2.43
CA VAL A 76 6.16 2.62 -3.82
C VAL A 76 6.68 3.70 -4.76
N ARG A 77 6.22 4.94 -4.56
CA ARG A 77 6.67 6.02 -5.43
C ARG A 77 8.16 6.27 -5.33
N ALA A 78 8.71 6.15 -4.12
CA ALA A 78 10.14 6.35 -3.93
C ALA A 78 10.93 5.31 -4.70
N GLN A 79 10.45 4.08 -4.71
CA GLN A 79 11.13 3.02 -5.45
C GLN A 79 11.02 3.23 -6.95
N LEU A 80 9.86 3.68 -7.41
CA LEU A 80 9.64 3.89 -8.84
C LEU A 80 10.46 5.05 -9.37
N LYS A 81 10.70 6.05 -8.55
CA LYS A 81 11.49 7.21 -8.97
C LYS A 81 12.98 6.91 -8.99
N ASP A 82 13.37 5.91 -8.28
CA ASP A 82 14.78 5.55 -8.16
C ASP A 82 15.16 4.69 -9.35
N ASP A 83 15.57 5.34 -10.37
CA ASP A 83 15.78 4.67 -11.64
C ASP A 83 17.23 4.70 -12.06
#